data_bed8ea882cae71c6a9270173b5359279
#
_entry.id   bed8ea882cae71c6a9270173b5359279
#
_cell.length_a   1.000
_cell.length_b   1.000
_cell.length_c   1.000
_cell.angle_alpha   90.00
_cell.angle_beta   90.00
_cell.angle_gamma   90.00
#
_symmetry.space_group_name_H-M   'P 1'
#
loop_
_entity.id
_entity.type
_entity.pdbx_description
1 polymer ?
#
loop_
_entity_poly.entity_id
_entity_poly.type
_entity_poly.pdbx_seq_one_letter_code
_entity_poly.pdbx_strand_id
1 'polypeptide(L)'
;MRPMTARILVVDDEPDLKALIEQKFRHQIRDGAVSFLFASDGVEALTVLKANCDVDMVITDINMPKMDGLLLLQNLQESEEKVSTIIVSAYGDMANIRKAMNRGAFDFLTKPIDFLDLEATITKTVRHIEVLREARRRQAEAERAHATLSRYFSPNLADRLASDADAIDLGGQRREIATLFTDIAGFTALVEALEAEALGPLLDDYLTGMTDLVFSHDGTVAKIVGDALHVPFGAPKLS
;
A
#
# COMPACT_ATOMS: atom_id res chain seq x y z
N MET A 1 13.19 15.54 4.77
CA MET A 1 11.89 15.07 4.26
C MET A 1 11.12 16.29 3.81
N ARG A 2 10.69 16.40 2.54
CA ARG A 2 9.74 17.45 2.14
C ARG A 2 8.44 17.15 2.89
N PRO A 3 7.79 18.14 3.53
CA PRO A 3 6.45 17.94 4.06
C PRO A 3 5.57 17.49 2.89
N MET A 4 4.83 16.40 3.09
CA MET A 4 3.89 15.94 2.07
C MET A 4 2.77 16.97 1.98
N THR A 5 2.56 17.51 0.78
CA THR A 5 1.44 18.42 0.49
C THR A 5 0.15 17.59 0.57
N ALA A 6 -0.71 17.88 1.54
CA ALA A 6 -2.02 17.25 1.60
C ALA A 6 -2.92 17.86 0.51
N ARG A 7 -3.52 17.01 -0.33
CA ARG A 7 -4.42 17.44 -1.40
C ARG A 7 -5.87 17.21 -1.01
N ILE A 8 -6.63 18.29 -0.92
CA ILE A 8 -7.97 18.32 -0.32
C ILE A 8 -8.97 18.74 -1.39
N LEU A 9 -10.00 17.93 -1.62
CA LEU A 9 -11.14 18.31 -2.44
C LEU A 9 -12.25 18.85 -1.55
N VAL A 10 -12.66 20.09 -1.78
CA VAL A 10 -13.81 20.72 -1.13
C VAL A 10 -14.98 20.71 -2.09
N VAL A 11 -16.11 20.17 -1.62
CA VAL A 11 -17.34 20.02 -2.41
C VAL A 11 -18.47 20.77 -1.70
N ASP A 12 -18.86 21.89 -2.28
CA ASP A 12 -19.91 22.76 -1.72
C ASP A 12 -20.46 23.64 -2.86
N ASP A 13 -21.77 23.86 -2.89
CA ASP A 13 -22.41 24.68 -3.91
C ASP A 13 -22.38 26.19 -3.57
N GLU A 14 -21.83 26.57 -2.42
CA GLU A 14 -21.63 27.95 -2.03
C GLU A 14 -20.39 28.55 -2.71
N PRO A 15 -20.51 29.49 -3.68
CA PRO A 15 -19.38 29.99 -4.47
C PRO A 15 -18.34 30.76 -3.64
N ASP A 16 -18.77 31.36 -2.53
CA ASP A 16 -17.91 32.19 -1.68
C ASP A 16 -16.97 31.35 -0.79
N LEU A 17 -17.31 30.09 -0.53
CA LEU A 17 -16.53 29.20 0.34
C LEU A 17 -15.10 28.99 -0.18
N LYS A 18 -14.94 28.89 -1.49
CA LYS A 18 -13.61 28.77 -2.12
C LYS A 18 -12.69 29.92 -1.73
N ALA A 19 -13.15 31.16 -1.93
CA ALA A 19 -12.35 32.37 -1.62
C ALA A 19 -12.00 32.43 -0.13
N LEU A 20 -12.95 32.06 0.75
CA LEU A 20 -12.73 32.03 2.20
C LEU A 20 -11.68 31.00 2.60
N ILE A 21 -11.72 29.79 2.05
CA ILE A 21 -10.74 28.73 2.33
C ILE A 21 -9.36 29.16 1.82
N GLU A 22 -9.23 29.60 0.57
CA GLU A 22 -7.96 30.05 -0.01
C GLU A 22 -7.35 31.21 0.79
N GLN A 23 -8.17 32.16 1.26
CA GLN A 23 -7.72 33.26 2.11
C GLN A 23 -7.22 32.76 3.47
N LYS A 24 -7.96 31.89 4.10
CA LYS A 24 -7.65 31.37 5.44
C LYS A 24 -6.40 30.52 5.45
N PHE A 25 -6.27 29.64 4.48
CA PHE A 25 -5.14 28.70 4.36
C PHE A 25 -3.99 29.20 3.48
N ARG A 26 -3.96 30.50 3.15
CA ARG A 26 -2.96 31.12 2.25
C ARG A 26 -1.50 30.82 2.62
N HIS A 27 -1.20 30.73 3.92
CA HIS A 27 0.16 30.43 4.39
C HIS A 27 0.52 28.97 4.15
N GLN A 28 -0.36 28.05 4.52
CA GLN A 28 -0.19 26.60 4.33
C GLN A 28 -0.14 26.24 2.84
N ILE A 29 -0.92 26.91 1.99
CA ILE A 29 -0.88 26.74 0.53
C ILE A 29 0.46 27.23 -0.03
N ARG A 30 0.92 28.42 0.36
CA ARG A 30 2.19 28.96 -0.09
C ARG A 30 3.38 28.13 0.35
N ASP A 31 3.33 27.60 1.57
CA ASP A 31 4.38 26.77 2.14
C ASP A 31 4.34 25.31 1.61
N GLY A 32 3.34 25.01 0.75
CA GLY A 32 3.16 23.71 0.13
C GLY A 32 2.68 22.61 1.09
N ALA A 33 2.14 22.99 2.26
CA ALA A 33 1.63 22.02 3.24
C ALA A 33 0.27 21.46 2.85
N VAL A 34 -0.58 22.26 2.20
CA VAL A 34 -1.90 21.86 1.69
C VAL A 34 -2.14 22.41 0.29
N SER A 35 -2.96 21.71 -0.49
CA SER A 35 -3.52 22.21 -1.75
C SER A 35 -5.01 21.88 -1.82
N PHE A 36 -5.79 22.78 -2.40
CA PHE A 36 -7.23 22.61 -2.50
C PHE A 36 -7.69 22.46 -3.95
N LEU A 37 -8.62 21.55 -4.17
CA LEU A 37 -9.44 21.41 -5.35
C LEU A 37 -10.88 21.72 -4.94
N PHE A 38 -11.71 22.14 -5.88
CA PHE A 38 -13.09 22.51 -5.60
C PHE A 38 -14.03 21.85 -6.59
N ALA A 39 -15.22 21.52 -6.12
CA ALA A 39 -16.34 21.04 -6.92
C ALA A 39 -17.64 21.58 -6.32
N SER A 40 -18.64 21.82 -7.16
CA SER A 40 -19.93 22.41 -6.78
C SER A 40 -21.00 21.37 -6.42
N ASP A 41 -20.77 20.11 -6.71
CA ASP A 41 -21.68 18.99 -6.43
C ASP A 41 -20.94 17.64 -6.46
N GLY A 42 -21.61 16.57 -6.01
CA GLY A 42 -21.01 15.24 -5.97
C GLY A 42 -20.67 14.66 -7.33
N VAL A 43 -21.34 15.05 -8.41
CA VAL A 43 -21.05 14.56 -9.78
C VAL A 43 -19.75 15.18 -10.28
N GLU A 44 -19.57 16.48 -10.08
CA GLU A 44 -18.33 17.18 -10.40
C GLU A 44 -17.17 16.65 -9.53
N ALA A 45 -17.42 16.40 -8.23
CA ALA A 45 -16.45 15.84 -7.33
C ALA A 45 -15.92 14.48 -7.82
N LEU A 46 -16.77 13.57 -8.26
CA LEU A 46 -16.34 12.29 -8.83
C LEU A 46 -15.52 12.46 -10.12
N THR A 47 -15.84 13.48 -10.93
CA THR A 47 -15.06 13.81 -12.13
C THR A 47 -13.66 14.31 -11.77
N VAL A 48 -13.58 15.22 -10.78
CA VAL A 48 -12.30 15.75 -10.27
C VAL A 48 -11.45 14.64 -9.67
N LEU A 49 -12.02 13.72 -8.89
CA LEU A 49 -11.32 12.60 -8.28
C LEU A 49 -10.76 11.62 -9.32
N LYS A 50 -11.52 11.32 -10.38
CA LYS A 50 -11.02 10.48 -11.50
C LYS A 50 -9.85 11.10 -12.24
N ALA A 51 -9.81 12.42 -12.34
CA ALA A 51 -8.70 13.14 -12.98
C ALA A 51 -7.50 13.36 -12.04
N ASN A 52 -7.67 13.18 -10.74
CA ASN A 52 -6.66 13.46 -9.70
C ASN A 52 -6.64 12.31 -8.68
N CYS A 53 -5.91 11.24 -8.98
CA CYS A 53 -5.78 10.06 -8.12
C CYS A 53 -5.00 10.32 -6.81
N ASP A 54 -4.46 11.52 -6.61
CA ASP A 54 -3.64 11.90 -5.47
C ASP A 54 -4.39 12.77 -4.44
N VAL A 55 -5.72 12.80 -4.48
CA VAL A 55 -6.55 13.46 -3.47
C VAL A 55 -6.52 12.66 -2.16
N ASP A 56 -6.14 13.30 -1.08
CA ASP A 56 -5.98 12.71 0.25
C ASP A 56 -7.27 12.66 1.04
N MET A 57 -8.07 13.73 0.94
CA MET A 57 -9.35 13.83 1.63
C MET A 57 -10.37 14.63 0.84
N VAL A 58 -11.63 14.36 1.14
CA VAL A 58 -12.78 15.09 0.63
C VAL A 58 -13.48 15.76 1.81
N ILE A 59 -13.79 17.05 1.69
CA ILE A 59 -14.66 17.79 2.61
C ILE A 59 -15.91 18.13 1.81
N THR A 60 -17.07 17.61 2.17
CA THR A 60 -18.30 17.77 1.39
C THR A 60 -19.47 18.25 2.23
N ASP A 61 -20.21 19.23 1.71
CA ASP A 61 -21.54 19.52 2.24
C ASP A 61 -22.47 18.33 1.99
N ILE A 62 -23.46 18.17 2.85
CA ILE A 62 -24.54 17.19 2.66
C ILE A 62 -25.52 17.68 1.61
N ASN A 63 -25.96 18.92 1.69
CA ASN A 63 -27.08 19.45 0.91
C ASN A 63 -26.59 20.16 -0.36
N MET A 64 -26.39 19.40 -1.42
CA MET A 64 -25.93 19.91 -2.71
C MET A 64 -26.87 19.47 -3.84
N PRO A 65 -26.93 20.22 -4.97
CA PRO A 65 -27.70 19.84 -6.14
C PRO A 65 -27.11 18.59 -6.82
N LYS A 66 -27.89 17.94 -7.68
CA LYS A 66 -27.56 16.77 -8.51
C LYS A 66 -27.17 15.52 -7.70
N MET A 67 -26.10 15.58 -6.90
CA MET A 67 -25.65 14.49 -6.03
C MET A 67 -25.29 15.08 -4.67
N ASP A 68 -25.99 14.65 -3.64
CA ASP A 68 -25.76 15.07 -2.25
C ASP A 68 -24.48 14.43 -1.65
N GLY A 69 -24.01 14.99 -0.53
CA GLY A 69 -22.79 14.53 0.13
C GLY A 69 -22.88 13.11 0.71
N LEU A 70 -24.07 12.65 1.08
CA LEU A 70 -24.26 11.27 1.57
C LEU A 70 -24.15 10.23 0.46
N LEU A 71 -24.64 10.56 -0.74
CA LEU A 71 -24.52 9.71 -1.91
C LEU A 71 -23.07 9.74 -2.44
N LEU A 72 -22.42 10.91 -2.42
CA LEU A 72 -20.99 11.02 -2.72
C LEU A 72 -20.16 10.14 -1.78
N LEU A 73 -20.38 10.22 -0.47
CA LEU A 73 -19.70 9.39 0.53
C LEU A 73 -19.87 7.90 0.24
N GLN A 74 -21.10 7.48 -0.12
CA GLN A 74 -21.35 6.08 -0.46
C GLN A 74 -20.51 5.64 -1.66
N ASN A 75 -20.48 6.41 -2.75
CA ASN A 75 -19.66 6.11 -3.93
C ASN A 75 -18.17 6.01 -3.58
N LEU A 76 -17.67 6.90 -2.70
CA LEU A 76 -16.27 6.88 -2.25
C LEU A 76 -15.93 5.64 -1.40
N GLN A 77 -16.87 5.15 -0.60
CA GLN A 77 -16.66 3.94 0.20
C GLN A 77 -16.70 2.65 -0.64
N GLU A 78 -17.41 2.64 -1.75
CA GLU A 78 -17.49 1.52 -2.69
C GLU A 78 -16.28 1.48 -3.66
N SER A 79 -15.50 2.58 -3.74
CA SER A 79 -14.30 2.64 -4.58
C SER A 79 -13.13 1.86 -3.96
N GLU A 80 -12.22 1.34 -4.79
CA GLU A 80 -11.00 0.65 -4.34
C GLU A 80 -10.06 1.58 -3.55
N GLU A 81 -10.00 2.85 -3.94
CA GLU A 81 -9.22 3.87 -3.26
C GLU A 81 -10.08 4.61 -2.24
N LYS A 82 -9.94 4.22 -0.98
CA LYS A 82 -10.67 4.87 0.12
C LYS A 82 -10.06 6.22 0.45
N VAL A 83 -10.79 7.28 0.14
CA VAL A 83 -10.44 8.66 0.47
C VAL A 83 -11.11 9.05 1.79
N SER A 84 -10.37 9.66 2.72
CA SER A 84 -10.91 10.14 3.98
C SER A 84 -11.93 11.26 3.74
N THR A 85 -13.18 11.05 4.15
CA THR A 85 -14.27 11.99 3.87
C THR A 85 -14.73 12.68 5.15
N ILE A 86 -14.74 13.99 5.15
CA ILE A 86 -15.29 14.86 6.20
C ILE A 86 -16.61 15.44 5.69
N ILE A 87 -17.64 15.36 6.50
CA ILE A 87 -18.98 15.86 6.16
C ILE A 87 -19.20 17.23 6.80
N VAL A 88 -19.70 18.16 6.02
CA VAL A 88 -20.19 19.45 6.52
C VAL A 88 -21.71 19.41 6.56
N SER A 89 -22.32 19.82 7.66
CA SER A 89 -23.78 19.76 7.84
C SER A 89 -24.32 20.98 8.57
N ALA A 90 -25.57 21.32 8.34
CA ALA A 90 -26.24 22.42 9.09
C ALA A 90 -26.30 22.08 10.58
N TYR A 91 -26.26 23.13 11.41
CA TYR A 91 -26.46 22.99 12.86
C TYR A 91 -27.79 22.30 13.17
N GLY A 92 -27.74 21.26 14.01
CA GLY A 92 -28.92 20.50 14.40
C GLY A 92 -29.25 19.27 13.52
N ASP A 93 -28.58 19.05 12.41
CA ASP A 93 -28.84 17.91 11.52
C ASP A 93 -28.17 16.60 11.98
N MET A 94 -28.39 16.26 13.25
CA MET A 94 -27.81 15.08 13.88
C MET A 94 -28.18 13.75 13.20
N ALA A 95 -29.33 13.71 12.50
CA ALA A 95 -29.78 12.51 11.81
C ALA A 95 -28.90 12.19 10.60
N ASN A 96 -28.56 13.18 9.78
CA ASN A 96 -27.70 13.02 8.63
C ASN A 96 -26.22 12.86 9.03
N ILE A 97 -25.76 13.57 10.06
CA ILE A 97 -24.43 13.37 10.65
C ILE A 97 -24.26 11.90 11.08
N ARG A 98 -25.23 11.34 11.81
CA ARG A 98 -25.19 9.94 12.23
C ARG A 98 -25.18 8.97 11.05
N LYS A 99 -25.98 9.25 10.00
CA LYS A 99 -25.95 8.43 8.77
C LYS A 99 -24.56 8.46 8.10
N ALA A 100 -23.95 9.65 8.00
CA ALA A 100 -22.64 9.82 7.42
C ALA A 100 -21.56 9.04 8.20
N MET A 101 -21.56 9.19 9.53
CA MET A 101 -20.60 8.46 10.38
C MET A 101 -20.77 6.94 10.27
N ASN A 102 -21.99 6.44 10.25
CA ASN A 102 -22.28 5.01 10.05
C ASN A 102 -21.88 4.49 8.65
N ARG A 103 -21.81 5.39 7.65
CA ARG A 103 -21.33 5.07 6.30
C ARG A 103 -19.82 5.26 6.12
N GLY A 104 -19.07 5.51 7.20
CA GLY A 104 -17.62 5.60 7.17
C GLY A 104 -17.06 6.99 6.88
N ALA A 105 -17.80 8.05 7.13
CA ALA A 105 -17.21 9.38 7.21
C ALA A 105 -16.16 9.41 8.33
N PHE A 106 -15.03 10.06 8.07
CA PHE A 106 -13.93 10.15 9.02
C PHE A 106 -14.25 11.11 10.18
N ASP A 107 -14.89 12.24 9.84
CA ASP A 107 -15.29 13.27 10.78
C ASP A 107 -16.42 14.12 10.21
N PHE A 108 -16.93 15.09 11.00
CA PHE A 108 -17.91 16.04 10.56
C PHE A 108 -17.62 17.45 11.09
N LEU A 109 -18.16 18.45 10.41
CA LEU A 109 -18.17 19.87 10.79
C LEU A 109 -19.58 20.42 10.71
N THR A 110 -19.89 21.41 11.52
CA THR A 110 -21.21 22.09 11.49
C THR A 110 -21.13 23.47 10.84
N LYS A 111 -22.14 23.84 10.04
CA LYS A 111 -22.31 25.21 9.52
C LYS A 111 -22.92 26.10 10.61
N PRO A 112 -22.46 27.36 10.78
CA PRO A 112 -21.39 28.00 10.02
C PRO A 112 -20.03 27.41 10.35
N ILE A 113 -19.19 27.24 9.33
CA ILE A 113 -17.87 26.59 9.49
C ILE A 113 -16.98 27.47 10.38
N ASP A 114 -16.59 26.95 11.54
CA ASP A 114 -15.48 27.52 12.29
C ASP A 114 -14.16 27.08 11.66
N PHE A 115 -13.37 28.05 11.22
CA PHE A 115 -12.11 27.78 10.55
C PHE A 115 -11.03 27.20 11.48
N LEU A 116 -11.11 27.40 12.79
CA LEU A 116 -10.21 26.76 13.75
C LEU A 116 -10.54 25.26 13.84
N ASP A 117 -11.83 24.94 13.85
CA ASP A 117 -12.31 23.56 13.86
C ASP A 117 -11.99 22.84 12.54
N LEU A 118 -12.16 23.54 11.41
CA LEU A 118 -11.76 23.03 10.09
C LEU A 118 -10.25 22.73 10.04
N GLU A 119 -9.39 23.64 10.51
CA GLU A 119 -7.95 23.46 10.52
C GLU A 119 -7.53 22.29 11.43
N ALA A 120 -8.14 22.17 12.62
CA ALA A 120 -7.89 21.06 13.53
C ALA A 120 -8.31 19.71 12.91
N THR A 121 -9.48 19.67 12.27
CA THR A 121 -10.00 18.47 11.59
C THR A 121 -9.14 18.06 10.40
N ILE A 122 -8.70 19.02 9.57
CA ILE A 122 -7.75 18.75 8.47
C ILE A 122 -6.45 18.18 9.03
N THR A 123 -5.87 18.82 10.05
CA THR A 123 -4.60 18.37 10.66
C THR A 123 -4.71 16.96 11.22
N LYS A 124 -5.79 16.65 11.93
CA LYS A 124 -6.08 15.32 12.47
C LYS A 124 -6.18 14.28 11.36
N THR A 125 -6.88 14.62 10.27
CA THR A 125 -7.11 13.71 9.13
C THR A 125 -5.81 13.46 8.37
N VAL A 126 -5.01 14.49 8.10
CA VAL A 126 -3.68 14.36 7.46
C VAL A 126 -2.79 13.43 8.26
N ARG A 127 -2.71 13.63 9.57
CA ARG A 127 -1.91 12.77 10.46
C ARG A 127 -2.39 11.30 10.40
N HIS A 128 -3.68 11.07 10.36
CA HIS A 128 -4.23 9.72 10.23
C HIS A 128 -3.83 9.06 8.90
N ILE A 129 -3.94 9.82 7.79
CA ILE A 129 -3.55 9.36 6.45
C ILE A 129 -2.05 9.03 6.40
N GLU A 130 -1.20 9.86 6.99
CA GLU A 130 0.25 9.62 7.07
C GLU A 130 0.57 8.31 7.80
N VAL A 131 -0.07 8.06 8.94
CA VAL A 131 0.11 6.80 9.70
C VAL A 131 -0.30 5.59 8.88
N LEU A 132 -1.44 5.65 8.19
CA LEU A 132 -1.90 4.56 7.33
C LEU A 132 -0.97 4.31 6.14
N ARG A 133 -0.47 5.37 5.50
CA ARG A 133 0.49 5.28 4.39
C ARG A 133 1.82 4.66 4.84
N GLU A 134 2.31 5.09 5.98
CA GLU A 134 3.55 4.53 6.54
C GLU A 134 3.39 3.04 6.87
N ALA A 135 2.25 2.65 7.47
CA ALA A 135 1.97 1.24 7.75
C ALA A 135 1.90 0.39 6.47
N ARG A 136 1.20 0.88 5.42
CA ARG A 136 1.14 0.21 4.11
C ARG A 136 2.51 0.10 3.44
N ARG A 137 3.32 1.17 3.52
CA ARG A 137 4.67 1.17 2.96
C ARG A 137 5.54 0.11 3.64
N ARG A 138 5.53 0.05 4.98
CA ARG A 138 6.29 -0.95 5.74
C ARG A 138 5.84 -2.37 5.43
N GLN A 139 4.54 -2.58 5.29
CA GLN A 139 4.01 -3.88 4.90
C GLN A 139 4.48 -4.28 3.50
N ALA A 140 4.37 -3.38 2.50
CA ALA A 140 4.84 -3.65 1.14
C ALA A 140 6.36 -3.87 1.07
N GLU A 141 7.16 -3.16 1.87
CA GLU A 141 8.61 -3.37 1.97
C GLU A 141 8.92 -4.75 2.58
N ALA A 142 8.21 -5.15 3.65
CA ALA A 142 8.38 -6.48 4.25
C ALA A 142 7.96 -7.61 3.29
N GLU A 143 6.85 -7.47 2.58
CA GLU A 143 6.41 -8.43 1.57
C GLU A 143 7.42 -8.60 0.43
N ARG A 144 8.00 -7.48 -0.06
CA ARG A 144 9.06 -7.52 -1.09
C ARG A 144 10.32 -8.18 -0.58
N ALA A 145 10.74 -7.87 0.65
CA ALA A 145 11.91 -8.51 1.26
C ALA A 145 11.70 -10.02 1.42
N HIS A 146 10.52 -10.42 1.92
CA HIS A 146 10.13 -11.82 2.04
C HIS A 146 10.11 -12.53 0.67
N ALA A 147 9.47 -11.93 -0.35
CA ALA A 147 9.44 -12.49 -1.69
C ALA A 147 10.84 -12.64 -2.31
N THR A 148 11.78 -11.73 -1.99
CA THR A 148 13.17 -11.84 -2.43
C THR A 148 13.88 -12.98 -1.73
N LEU A 149 13.73 -13.11 -0.42
CA LEU A 149 14.32 -14.20 0.35
C LEU A 149 13.78 -15.57 -0.09
N SER A 150 12.48 -15.67 -0.35
CA SER A 150 11.83 -16.92 -0.78
C SER A 150 12.29 -17.46 -2.14
N ARG A 151 12.98 -16.63 -2.96
CA ARG A 151 13.61 -17.09 -4.21
C ARG A 151 14.91 -17.86 -3.97
N TYR A 152 15.61 -17.58 -2.88
CA TYR A 152 16.95 -18.11 -2.61
C TYR A 152 16.98 -19.07 -1.42
N PHE A 153 15.97 -19.04 -0.58
CA PHE A 153 15.90 -19.85 0.64
C PHE A 153 14.59 -20.64 0.68
N SER A 154 14.61 -21.77 1.40
CA SER A 154 13.36 -22.49 1.67
C SER A 154 12.37 -21.59 2.40
N PRO A 155 11.05 -21.74 2.20
CA PRO A 155 10.03 -20.90 2.84
C PRO A 155 10.22 -20.78 4.36
N ASN A 156 10.51 -21.89 5.03
CA ASN A 156 10.75 -21.92 6.48
C ASN A 156 11.97 -21.07 6.91
N LEU A 157 13.00 -20.98 6.08
CA LEU A 157 14.18 -20.17 6.37
C LEU A 157 13.93 -18.70 6.05
N ALA A 158 13.21 -18.43 4.95
CA ALA A 158 12.81 -17.07 4.58
C ALA A 158 11.91 -16.43 5.66
N ASP A 159 10.93 -17.17 6.19
CA ASP A 159 10.06 -16.73 7.30
C ASP A 159 10.86 -16.36 8.54
N ARG A 160 11.86 -17.15 8.89
CA ARG A 160 12.72 -16.88 10.05
C ARG A 160 13.63 -15.69 9.84
N LEU A 161 14.28 -15.58 8.71
CA LEU A 161 15.11 -14.43 8.38
C LEU A 161 14.31 -13.12 8.30
N ALA A 162 13.04 -13.21 7.91
CA ALA A 162 12.15 -12.06 7.90
C ALA A 162 11.64 -11.68 9.31
N SER A 163 11.49 -12.67 10.21
CA SER A 163 10.97 -12.44 11.57
C SER A 163 12.05 -12.09 12.59
N ASP A 164 13.28 -12.53 12.40
CA ASP A 164 14.40 -12.31 13.32
C ASP A 164 15.71 -12.12 12.53
N ALA A 165 16.18 -10.88 12.48
CA ALA A 165 17.44 -10.54 11.80
C ALA A 165 18.67 -11.18 12.48
N ASP A 166 18.57 -11.55 13.76
CA ASP A 166 19.61 -12.20 14.55
C ASP A 166 19.49 -13.74 14.50
N ALA A 167 18.53 -14.30 13.74
CA ALA A 167 18.30 -15.74 13.59
C ALA A 167 19.47 -16.49 12.92
N ILE A 168 20.45 -15.79 12.37
CA ILE A 168 21.70 -16.36 11.88
C ILE A 168 22.67 -16.47 13.06
N ASP A 169 22.39 -17.41 13.97
CA ASP A 169 23.44 -17.85 14.89
C ASP A 169 24.51 -18.62 14.09
N LEU A 170 25.70 -18.05 14.00
CA LEU A 170 26.89 -18.67 13.35
C LEU A 170 27.40 -19.89 14.12
N GLY A 171 26.68 -20.36 15.13
CA GLY A 171 26.96 -21.58 15.88
C GLY A 171 26.71 -22.84 15.01
N GLY A 172 27.73 -23.66 14.81
CA GLY A 172 27.59 -24.95 14.13
C GLY A 172 26.87 -25.99 15.02
N GLN A 173 25.82 -26.63 14.51
CA GLN A 173 25.16 -27.77 15.15
C GLN A 173 25.47 -29.05 14.36
N ARG A 174 25.81 -30.12 15.09
CA ARG A 174 26.02 -31.42 14.46
C ARG A 174 24.68 -32.13 14.24
N ARG A 175 24.37 -32.46 12.98
CA ARG A 175 23.13 -33.12 12.57
C ARG A 175 23.37 -34.18 11.53
N GLU A 176 22.50 -35.20 11.47
CA GLU A 176 22.41 -36.09 10.32
C GLU A 176 21.57 -35.38 9.22
N ILE A 177 22.14 -35.27 8.06
CA ILE A 177 21.52 -34.69 6.87
C ILE A 177 21.71 -35.63 5.67
N ALA A 178 20.70 -35.67 4.80
CA ALA A 178 20.87 -36.23 3.46
C ALA A 178 21.21 -35.07 2.51
N THR A 179 22.17 -35.26 1.64
CA THR A 179 22.58 -34.23 0.68
C THR A 179 22.38 -34.76 -0.74
N LEU A 180 21.66 -33.98 -1.56
CA LEU A 180 21.45 -34.22 -2.97
C LEU A 180 22.23 -33.19 -3.80
N PHE A 181 22.90 -33.62 -4.83
CA PHE A 181 23.45 -32.79 -5.89
C PHE A 181 22.77 -33.16 -7.20
N THR A 182 22.32 -32.15 -7.94
CA THR A 182 21.76 -32.33 -9.29
C THR A 182 22.60 -31.57 -10.30
N ASP A 183 22.60 -32.05 -11.54
CA ASP A 183 23.31 -31.44 -12.66
C ASP A 183 22.60 -31.81 -13.97
N ILE A 184 22.65 -30.95 -14.99
CA ILE A 184 22.05 -31.25 -16.30
C ILE A 184 23.08 -31.94 -17.17
N ALA A 185 22.80 -33.17 -17.56
CA ALA A 185 23.70 -33.90 -18.42
C ALA A 185 23.88 -33.20 -19.78
N GLY A 186 25.13 -32.85 -20.10
CA GLY A 186 25.47 -32.17 -21.36
C GLY A 186 25.20 -30.65 -21.35
N PHE A 187 25.02 -30.02 -20.19
CA PHE A 187 24.76 -28.58 -20.09
C PHE A 187 25.81 -27.73 -20.80
N THR A 188 27.10 -28.06 -20.72
CA THR A 188 28.17 -27.34 -21.43
C THR A 188 27.96 -27.33 -22.95
N ALA A 189 27.57 -28.44 -23.53
CA ALA A 189 27.23 -28.49 -24.95
C ALA A 189 25.98 -27.71 -25.32
N LEU A 190 25.00 -27.67 -24.39
CA LEU A 190 23.78 -26.86 -24.54
C LEU A 190 24.10 -25.40 -24.54
N VAL A 191 24.98 -24.94 -23.63
CA VAL A 191 25.43 -23.54 -23.55
C VAL A 191 26.18 -23.11 -24.82
N GLU A 192 26.98 -24.02 -25.40
CA GLU A 192 27.70 -23.73 -26.63
C GLU A 192 26.79 -23.71 -27.88
N ALA A 193 25.62 -24.37 -27.81
CA ALA A 193 24.69 -24.50 -28.93
C ALA A 193 23.57 -23.47 -28.94
N LEU A 194 23.25 -22.86 -27.82
CA LEU A 194 22.12 -21.92 -27.67
C LEU A 194 22.62 -20.50 -27.45
N GLU A 195 21.86 -19.56 -28.03
CA GLU A 195 22.00 -18.12 -27.71
C GLU A 195 21.53 -17.85 -26.28
N ALA A 196 22.10 -16.83 -25.65
CA ALA A 196 21.81 -16.47 -24.26
C ALA A 196 20.32 -16.18 -23.97
N GLU A 197 19.62 -15.61 -24.98
CA GLU A 197 18.18 -15.29 -24.94
C GLU A 197 17.29 -16.54 -24.85
N ALA A 198 17.74 -17.68 -25.38
CA ALA A 198 17.03 -18.95 -25.31
C ALA A 198 17.47 -19.78 -24.08
N LEU A 199 18.72 -19.69 -23.70
CA LEU A 199 19.28 -20.43 -22.56
C LEU A 199 18.73 -19.93 -21.22
N GLY A 200 18.62 -18.60 -21.05
CA GLY A 200 18.16 -17.97 -19.80
C GLY A 200 16.79 -18.49 -19.35
N PRO A 201 15.73 -18.36 -20.18
CA PRO A 201 14.40 -18.88 -19.83
C PRO A 201 14.36 -20.38 -19.56
N LEU A 202 15.14 -21.19 -20.32
CA LEU A 202 15.19 -22.63 -20.13
C LEU A 202 15.79 -23.00 -18.76
N LEU A 203 16.88 -22.33 -18.37
CA LEU A 203 17.52 -22.53 -17.09
C LEU A 203 16.64 -22.06 -15.92
N ASP A 204 15.97 -20.92 -16.09
CA ASP A 204 15.05 -20.38 -15.08
C ASP A 204 13.86 -21.32 -14.83
N ASP A 205 13.26 -21.88 -15.89
CA ASP A 205 12.16 -22.85 -15.80
C ASP A 205 12.62 -24.14 -15.10
N TYR A 206 13.80 -24.68 -15.48
CA TYR A 206 14.39 -25.86 -14.83
C TYR A 206 14.67 -25.60 -13.33
N LEU A 207 15.34 -24.50 -13.00
CA LEU A 207 15.71 -24.18 -11.61
C LEU A 207 14.47 -23.92 -10.76
N THR A 208 13.44 -23.26 -11.32
CA THR A 208 12.16 -23.03 -10.66
C THR A 208 11.46 -24.34 -10.34
N GLY A 209 11.30 -25.23 -11.35
CA GLY A 209 10.65 -26.52 -11.16
C GLY A 209 11.38 -27.42 -10.14
N MET A 210 12.71 -27.44 -10.21
CA MET A 210 13.54 -28.20 -9.25
C MET A 210 13.45 -27.62 -7.83
N THR A 211 13.46 -26.31 -7.71
CA THR A 211 13.34 -25.61 -6.40
C THR A 211 11.97 -25.88 -5.76
N ASP A 212 10.90 -25.79 -6.52
CA ASP A 212 9.54 -26.10 -6.06
C ASP A 212 9.43 -27.55 -5.59
N LEU A 213 10.02 -28.48 -6.32
CA LEU A 213 10.06 -29.88 -5.93
C LEU A 213 10.84 -30.10 -4.63
N VAL A 214 11.99 -29.47 -4.49
CA VAL A 214 12.81 -29.50 -3.27
C VAL A 214 12.01 -28.99 -2.07
N PHE A 215 11.36 -27.86 -2.21
CA PHE A 215 10.57 -27.26 -1.12
C PHE A 215 9.33 -28.08 -0.76
N SER A 216 8.69 -28.72 -1.75
CA SER A 216 7.55 -29.62 -1.48
C SER A 216 7.93 -30.86 -0.65
N HIS A 217 9.22 -31.17 -0.58
CA HIS A 217 9.78 -32.28 0.20
C HIS A 217 10.59 -31.83 1.42
N ASP A 218 10.35 -30.64 1.94
CA ASP A 218 11.06 -30.05 3.08
C ASP A 218 12.60 -29.96 2.90
N GLY A 219 13.07 -29.90 1.65
CA GLY A 219 14.47 -29.67 1.32
C GLY A 219 14.85 -28.20 1.39
N THR A 220 16.12 -27.92 1.47
CA THR A 220 16.68 -26.56 1.45
C THR A 220 17.64 -26.45 0.26
N VAL A 221 17.48 -25.42 -0.57
CA VAL A 221 18.47 -25.10 -1.60
C VAL A 221 19.63 -24.37 -0.93
N ALA A 222 20.76 -25.04 -0.76
CA ALA A 222 21.93 -24.43 -0.11
C ALA A 222 22.78 -23.62 -1.10
N LYS A 223 22.83 -24.03 -2.35
CA LYS A 223 23.63 -23.37 -3.39
C LYS A 223 23.13 -23.74 -4.78
N ILE A 224 23.17 -22.77 -5.68
CA ILE A 224 22.99 -22.96 -7.12
C ILE A 224 24.33 -22.56 -7.79
N VAL A 225 24.88 -23.43 -8.63
CA VAL A 225 26.11 -23.19 -9.38
C VAL A 225 25.86 -23.56 -10.83
N GLY A 226 25.58 -22.57 -11.67
CA GLY A 226 25.16 -22.84 -13.05
C GLY A 226 23.83 -23.58 -13.07
N ASP A 227 23.80 -24.78 -13.59
CA ASP A 227 22.67 -25.71 -13.65
C ASP A 227 22.61 -26.69 -12.47
N ALA A 228 23.62 -26.69 -11.61
CA ALA A 228 23.73 -27.60 -10.48
C ALA A 228 23.05 -27.05 -9.22
N LEU A 229 22.28 -27.89 -8.52
CA LEU A 229 21.73 -27.58 -7.21
C LEU A 229 22.38 -28.45 -6.14
N HIS A 230 22.69 -27.83 -5.01
CA HIS A 230 23.08 -28.50 -3.77
C HIS A 230 21.91 -28.38 -2.77
N VAL A 231 21.36 -29.53 -2.39
CA VAL A 231 20.11 -29.60 -1.60
C VAL A 231 20.34 -30.49 -0.37
N PRO A 232 20.49 -29.94 0.83
CA PRO A 232 20.41 -30.67 2.08
C PRO A 232 18.95 -30.89 2.50
N PHE A 233 18.66 -32.08 3.05
CA PHE A 233 17.43 -32.43 3.74
C PHE A 233 17.73 -32.64 5.23
N GLY A 234 16.85 -32.17 6.12
CA GLY A 234 17.07 -32.26 7.56
C GLY A 234 17.89 -31.09 8.15
N ALA A 235 18.18 -30.07 7.34
CA ALA A 235 18.76 -28.80 7.79
C ALA A 235 18.19 -27.63 6.97
N PRO A 236 18.00 -26.45 7.54
CA PRO A 236 17.95 -26.20 8.98
C PRO A 236 16.55 -26.49 9.54
N LYS A 237 16.24 -27.73 9.86
CA LYS A 237 15.01 -28.01 10.60
C LYS A 237 15.15 -27.44 11.98
N LEU A 238 14.32 -26.51 12.28
CA LEU A 238 14.16 -25.88 13.55
C LEU A 238 12.96 -26.51 14.20
N SER A 239 13.23 -27.30 15.21
CA SER A 239 12.21 -27.83 16.11
C SER A 239 11.59 -26.72 16.94
#